data_a3c70e28b49162072523f541cdc49ba8
#
_entry.id   a3c70e28b49162072523f541cdc49ba8
#
_cell.length_a   1.000
_cell.length_b   1.000
_cell.length_c   1.000
_cell.angle_alpha   90.00
_cell.angle_beta   90.00
_cell.angle_gamma   90.00
#
_symmetry.space_group_name_H-M   'P 1'
#
loop_
_entity.id
_entity.type
_entity.pdbx_description
1 polymer ?
#
loop_
_entity_poly.entity_id
_entity_poly.type
_entity_poly.pdbx_seq_one_letter_code
_entity_poly.pdbx_strand_id
1 'polypeptide(L)'
;SNGAAVWDLGSDPVGAVYSRYSNAKEHRTSTPVCLLHSLMPVETAREAFAVCESCHADLRIFSDGYACTDARSIALAAARAAKKDGTEACQPNDGRFTILRDAAEWMSRNAFAIEKLCVFFENPQRAAAALPRFYAIPGVEIVQGSPKNVEVTAGVDKGEALRALADRLGVPHACTLAVGDSENDRAMLQKAGVAAVMANGMPKIQALAHLVSKADCDHDGVAEILETLGI
;
A
#
# COMPACT_ATOMS: atom_id res chain seq x y z
N SER A 1 -0.26 -2.69 1.88
CA SER A 1 0.99 -2.69 2.65
C SER A 1 2.23 -3.07 1.82
N ASN A 2 2.18 -3.05 0.47
CA ASN A 2 3.32 -3.39 -0.42
C ASN A 2 4.06 -4.69 -0.06
N GLY A 3 3.34 -5.70 0.42
CA GLY A 3 3.90 -6.99 0.84
C GLY A 3 4.21 -7.10 2.33
N ALA A 4 4.10 -6.01 3.12
CA ALA A 4 4.40 -6.06 4.55
C ALA A 4 3.40 -6.92 5.35
N ALA A 5 2.19 -7.15 4.85
CA ALA A 5 1.25 -8.05 5.46
C ALA A 5 0.40 -8.79 4.42
N VAL A 6 0.13 -10.06 4.69
CA VAL A 6 -0.81 -10.92 3.93
C VAL A 6 -1.82 -11.49 4.92
N TRP A 7 -3.09 -11.37 4.59
CA TRP A 7 -4.18 -11.77 5.46
C TRP A 7 -5.10 -12.76 4.76
N ASP A 8 -5.43 -13.83 5.45
CA ASP A 8 -6.55 -14.70 5.09
C ASP A 8 -7.83 -14.07 5.65
N LEU A 9 -8.73 -13.68 4.76
CA LEU A 9 -10.00 -13.03 5.11
C LEU A 9 -11.12 -14.04 5.34
N GLY A 10 -10.86 -15.33 5.13
CA GLY A 10 -11.85 -16.39 5.27
C GLY A 10 -12.88 -16.39 4.14
N SER A 11 -14.06 -16.92 4.43
CA SER A 11 -15.15 -17.09 3.45
C SER A 11 -15.93 -15.83 3.10
N ASP A 12 -15.72 -14.74 3.84
CA ASP A 12 -16.32 -13.42 3.57
C ASP A 12 -15.23 -12.34 3.45
N PRO A 13 -14.50 -12.30 2.33
CA PRO A 13 -13.42 -11.34 2.15
C PRO A 13 -13.91 -9.89 2.11
N VAL A 14 -15.10 -9.62 1.58
CA VAL A 14 -15.66 -8.27 1.48
C VAL A 14 -16.01 -7.73 2.87
N GLY A 15 -16.75 -8.49 3.66
CA GLY A 15 -17.09 -8.13 5.04
C GLY A 15 -15.85 -7.99 5.94
N ALA A 16 -14.85 -8.84 5.77
CA ALA A 16 -13.59 -8.78 6.51
C ALA A 16 -12.80 -7.49 6.20
N VAL A 17 -12.72 -7.09 4.93
CA VAL A 17 -12.08 -5.82 4.52
C VAL A 17 -12.82 -4.63 5.11
N TYR A 18 -14.15 -4.56 4.94
CA TYR A 18 -14.96 -3.48 5.49
C TYR A 18 -14.82 -3.37 7.01
N SER A 19 -14.84 -4.47 7.74
CA SER A 19 -14.74 -4.46 9.20
C SER A 19 -13.37 -4.01 9.71
N ARG A 20 -12.29 -4.17 8.94
CA ARG A 20 -10.95 -3.68 9.29
C ARG A 20 -10.79 -2.19 9.07
N TYR A 21 -11.41 -1.64 8.01
CA TYR A 21 -11.25 -0.24 7.66
C TYR A 21 -12.38 0.67 8.18
N SER A 22 -13.52 0.13 8.63
CA SER A 22 -14.71 0.91 9.00
C SER A 22 -15.05 0.79 10.45
N ASN A 23 -14.38 0.35 11.41
CA ASN A 23 -14.85 0.17 12.81
C ASN A 23 -16.24 -0.48 12.97
N ALA A 24 -16.83 -0.96 11.88
CA ALA A 24 -18.12 -1.62 11.88
C ALA A 24 -17.96 -3.04 12.44
N LYS A 25 -18.43 -3.24 13.67
CA LYS A 25 -18.40 -4.54 14.35
C LYS A 25 -19.48 -5.51 13.84
N GLU A 26 -20.28 -5.10 12.87
CA GLU A 26 -21.44 -5.84 12.37
C GLU A 26 -21.07 -6.68 11.14
N HIS A 27 -21.30 -7.98 11.20
CA HIS A 27 -21.17 -9.01 10.15
C HIS A 27 -19.80 -9.68 9.96
N ARG A 28 -19.11 -10.09 11.02
CA ARG A 28 -18.00 -11.04 10.87
C ARG A 28 -18.49 -12.48 10.89
N THR A 29 -18.36 -13.19 9.77
CA THR A 29 -18.50 -14.65 9.70
C THR A 29 -17.20 -15.38 10.03
N SER A 30 -16.05 -14.70 9.90
CA SER A 30 -14.71 -15.22 10.24
C SER A 30 -13.78 -14.12 10.74
N THR A 31 -12.84 -14.47 11.61
CA THR A 31 -11.76 -13.56 12.03
C THR A 31 -10.63 -13.66 11.02
N PRO A 32 -10.19 -12.54 10.39
CA PRO A 32 -9.04 -12.57 9.51
C PRO A 32 -7.78 -13.07 10.22
N VAL A 33 -7.02 -13.93 9.55
CA VAL A 33 -5.77 -14.50 10.07
C VAL A 33 -4.60 -13.86 9.33
N CYS A 34 -3.64 -13.30 10.05
CA CYS A 34 -2.41 -12.82 9.45
C CYS A 34 -1.52 -14.01 9.04
N LEU A 35 -1.28 -14.15 7.75
CA LEU A 35 -0.45 -15.22 7.20
C LEU A 35 1.03 -14.82 7.12
N LEU A 36 1.29 -13.55 6.83
CA LEU A 36 2.61 -12.97 6.73
C LEU A 36 2.56 -11.55 7.29
N HIS A 37 3.50 -11.21 8.16
CA HIS A 37 3.61 -9.88 8.74
C HIS A 37 5.07 -9.46 8.81
N SER A 38 5.43 -8.44 8.08
CA SER A 38 6.75 -7.82 8.12
C SER A 38 6.63 -6.41 8.66
N LEU A 39 7.25 -6.18 9.80
CA LEU A 39 7.21 -4.91 10.51
C LEU A 39 8.55 -4.20 10.39
N MET A 40 8.52 -2.87 10.35
CA MET A 40 9.74 -2.09 10.49
C MET A 40 10.38 -2.33 11.86
N PRO A 41 11.70 -2.43 11.96
CA PRO A 41 12.37 -2.33 13.25
C PRO A 41 11.98 -1.03 13.95
N VAL A 42 11.84 -1.06 15.27
CA VAL A 42 11.32 0.07 16.08
C VAL A 42 12.06 1.38 15.80
N GLU A 43 13.39 1.33 15.78
CA GLU A 43 14.20 2.52 15.54
C GLU A 43 14.04 3.04 14.11
N THR A 44 13.98 2.14 13.14
CA THR A 44 13.72 2.46 11.73
C THR A 44 12.34 3.14 11.56
N ALA A 45 11.31 2.62 12.22
CA ALA A 45 9.97 3.21 12.19
C ALA A 45 9.94 4.61 12.82
N ARG A 46 10.65 4.80 13.91
CA ARG A 46 10.79 6.12 14.57
C ARG A 46 11.54 7.12 13.70
N GLU A 47 12.63 6.71 13.08
CA GLU A 47 13.42 7.56 12.19
C GLU A 47 12.60 7.96 10.95
N ALA A 48 11.91 7.01 10.31
CA ALA A 48 11.04 7.28 9.18
C ALA A 48 9.89 8.23 9.56
N PHE A 49 9.28 8.03 10.72
CA PHE A 49 8.24 8.92 11.22
C PHE A 49 8.77 10.34 11.47
N ALA A 50 9.94 10.50 12.07
CA ALA A 50 10.56 11.81 12.30
C ALA A 50 10.83 12.55 10.98
N VAL A 51 11.26 11.85 9.92
CA VAL A 51 11.39 12.43 8.59
C VAL A 51 10.02 12.90 8.07
N CYS A 52 8.97 12.08 8.19
CA CYS A 52 7.60 12.43 7.78
C CYS A 52 7.11 13.70 8.48
N GLU A 53 7.26 13.77 9.81
CA GLU A 53 6.84 14.92 10.62
C GLU A 53 7.51 16.21 10.16
N SER A 54 8.84 16.18 9.98
CA SER A 54 9.63 17.34 9.59
C SER A 54 9.33 17.86 8.19
N CYS A 55 8.74 17.02 7.32
CA CYS A 55 8.35 17.40 5.97
C CYS A 55 7.01 18.16 5.92
N HIS A 56 6.28 18.26 7.03
CA HIS A 56 4.95 18.86 7.09
C HIS A 56 4.00 18.33 6.01
N ALA A 57 4.09 17.03 5.73
CA ALA A 57 3.28 16.34 4.75
C ALA A 57 2.10 15.61 5.40
N ASP A 58 1.10 15.24 4.60
CA ASP A 58 0.00 14.37 5.04
C ASP A 58 0.53 12.95 5.22
N LEU A 59 0.30 12.37 6.38
CA LEU A 59 0.80 11.06 6.78
C LEU A 59 -0.33 10.06 7.00
N ARG A 60 -0.14 8.86 6.45
CA ARG A 60 -0.93 7.67 6.75
C ARG A 60 -0.01 6.62 7.35
N ILE A 61 -0.42 6.06 8.49
CA ILE A 61 0.30 5.03 9.21
C ILE A 61 -0.48 3.72 9.06
N PHE A 62 0.17 2.67 8.59
CA PHE A 62 -0.39 1.34 8.52
C PHE A 62 0.25 0.48 9.61
N SER A 63 -0.58 -0.08 10.47
CA SER A 63 -0.17 -0.80 11.65
C SER A 63 -1.18 -1.88 11.97
N ASP A 64 -0.74 -3.13 12.09
CA ASP A 64 -1.56 -4.29 12.44
C ASP A 64 -2.85 -4.41 11.61
N GLY A 65 -2.74 -4.13 10.31
CA GLY A 65 -3.85 -4.16 9.36
C GLY A 65 -4.82 -2.99 9.48
N TYR A 66 -4.52 -1.96 10.28
CA TYR A 66 -5.28 -0.72 10.37
C TYR A 66 -4.57 0.41 9.65
N ALA A 67 -5.36 1.34 9.13
CA ALA A 67 -4.86 2.60 8.59
C ALA A 67 -5.19 3.74 9.57
N CYS A 68 -4.18 4.48 9.99
CA CYS A 68 -4.30 5.58 10.94
C CYS A 68 -3.85 6.89 10.30
N THR A 69 -4.42 8.00 10.73
CA THR A 69 -4.00 9.36 10.37
C THR A 69 -4.31 10.31 11.53
N ASP A 70 -3.87 11.54 11.47
CA ASP A 70 -4.17 12.55 12.48
C ASP A 70 -4.93 13.77 11.92
N ALA A 71 -5.42 14.63 12.80
CA ALA A 71 -6.18 15.81 12.42
C ALA A 71 -5.36 16.78 11.54
N ARG A 72 -4.03 16.87 11.75
CA ARG A 72 -3.13 17.70 10.95
C ARG A 72 -3.05 17.16 9.52
N SER A 73 -2.84 15.88 9.37
CA SER A 73 -2.78 15.20 8.07
C SER A 73 -4.10 15.33 7.30
N ILE A 74 -5.24 15.22 8.01
CA ILE A 74 -6.57 15.45 7.43
C ILE A 74 -6.67 16.89 6.89
N ALA A 75 -6.27 17.89 7.67
CA ALA A 75 -6.30 19.29 7.24
C ALA A 75 -5.41 19.55 6.02
N LEU A 76 -4.21 18.95 5.97
CA LEU A 76 -3.30 19.03 4.82
C LEU A 76 -3.88 18.37 3.58
N ALA A 77 -4.51 17.20 3.72
CA ALA A 77 -5.19 16.52 2.63
C ALA A 77 -6.35 17.35 2.08
N ALA A 78 -7.19 17.92 2.95
CA ALA A 78 -8.28 18.80 2.56
C ALA A 78 -7.78 20.06 1.83
N ALA A 79 -6.71 20.68 2.30
CA ALA A 79 -6.11 21.84 1.65
C ALA A 79 -5.56 21.52 0.25
N ARG A 80 -5.00 20.31 0.05
CA ARG A 80 -4.59 19.85 -1.29
C ARG A 80 -5.77 19.64 -2.22
N ALA A 81 -6.84 19.06 -1.70
CA ALA A 81 -8.06 18.80 -2.43
C ALA A 81 -8.72 20.09 -2.93
N ALA A 82 -8.82 21.09 -2.07
CA ALA A 82 -9.40 22.38 -2.41
C ALA A 82 -8.64 23.13 -3.54
N LYS A 83 -7.37 22.78 -3.77
CA LYS A 83 -6.53 23.34 -4.85
C LYS A 83 -6.68 22.60 -6.20
N LYS A 84 -7.38 21.46 -6.22
CA LYS A 84 -7.68 20.69 -7.44
C LYS A 84 -9.12 20.99 -7.86
N ASP A 85 -9.29 21.51 -9.08
CA ASP A 85 -10.62 21.71 -9.66
C ASP A 85 -11.43 20.41 -9.66
N GLY A 86 -12.32 20.27 -8.67
CA GLY A 86 -13.51 19.43 -8.71
C GLY A 86 -13.38 17.91 -8.84
N THR A 87 -12.19 17.31 -8.91
CA THR A 87 -12.04 15.87 -8.89
C THR A 87 -11.93 15.35 -7.47
N GLU A 88 -12.75 14.34 -7.14
CA GLU A 88 -12.89 13.73 -5.82
C GLU A 88 -11.56 13.56 -5.08
N ALA A 89 -11.35 14.41 -4.10
CA ALA A 89 -10.35 14.14 -3.10
C ALA A 89 -10.90 13.03 -2.23
N CYS A 90 -10.17 11.94 -2.09
CA CYS A 90 -10.42 10.95 -1.06
C CYS A 90 -10.66 11.69 0.27
N GLN A 91 -11.90 11.73 0.71
CA GLN A 91 -12.29 12.38 1.97
C GLN A 91 -11.63 11.55 3.08
N PRO A 92 -10.72 12.11 3.87
CA PRO A 92 -10.06 11.35 4.93
C PRO A 92 -11.00 10.83 6.01
N ASN A 93 -12.28 11.19 5.92
CA ASN A 93 -13.29 10.93 6.94
C ASN A 93 -14.38 9.95 6.47
N ASP A 94 -14.09 9.08 5.50
CA ASP A 94 -15.02 8.07 4.99
C ASP A 94 -15.05 6.77 5.84
N GLY A 95 -14.55 6.82 7.07
CA GLY A 95 -14.51 5.69 7.99
C GLY A 95 -13.37 4.70 7.74
N ARG A 96 -12.55 4.90 6.70
CA ARG A 96 -11.42 4.03 6.37
C ARG A 96 -10.20 4.22 7.27
N PHE A 97 -10.12 5.33 8.00
CA PHE A 97 -8.97 5.65 8.84
C PHE A 97 -9.36 5.78 10.31
N THR A 98 -8.52 5.26 11.19
CA THR A 98 -8.55 5.59 12.61
C THR A 98 -7.91 6.96 12.80
N ILE A 99 -8.67 7.90 13.34
CA ILE A 99 -8.19 9.26 13.59
C ILE A 99 -7.44 9.29 14.92
N LEU A 100 -6.15 9.52 14.86
CA LEU A 100 -5.29 9.67 16.04
C LEU A 100 -5.41 11.10 16.58
N ARG A 101 -5.44 11.23 17.90
CA ARG A 101 -5.37 12.54 18.56
C ARG A 101 -4.03 13.22 18.31
N ASP A 102 -2.95 12.45 18.42
CA ASP A 102 -1.58 12.85 18.24
C ASP A 102 -0.79 11.67 17.68
N ALA A 103 -0.26 11.82 16.45
CA ALA A 103 0.46 10.75 15.78
C ALA A 103 1.82 10.48 16.44
N ALA A 104 2.50 11.49 16.99
CA ALA A 104 3.79 11.32 17.64
C ALA A 104 3.64 10.61 18.98
N GLU A 105 2.64 10.99 19.79
CA GLU A 105 2.32 10.27 21.02
C GLU A 105 1.94 8.81 20.74
N TRP A 106 1.11 8.57 19.73
CA TRP A 106 0.71 7.23 19.34
C TRP A 106 1.92 6.41 18.86
N MET A 107 2.77 7.00 18.01
CA MET A 107 3.97 6.35 17.48
C MET A 107 4.96 5.97 18.59
N SER A 108 5.10 6.80 19.62
CA SER A 108 6.00 6.50 20.75
C SER A 108 5.67 5.18 21.44
N ARG A 109 4.39 4.78 21.41
CA ARG A 109 3.88 3.55 22.04
C ARG A 109 3.75 2.38 21.08
N ASN A 110 3.62 2.63 19.76
CA ASN A 110 3.25 1.63 18.76
C ASN A 110 4.30 1.46 17.66
N ALA A 111 5.50 2.03 17.77
CA ALA A 111 6.54 1.93 16.75
C ALA A 111 6.95 0.48 16.40
N PHE A 112 6.66 -0.47 17.29
CA PHE A 112 6.93 -1.90 17.08
C PHE A 112 5.96 -2.59 16.11
N ALA A 113 4.88 -1.93 15.70
CA ALA A 113 3.82 -2.53 14.89
C ALA A 113 3.67 -1.86 13.51
N ILE A 114 4.65 -1.12 13.03
CA ILE A 114 4.54 -0.34 11.79
C ILE A 114 4.84 -1.21 10.56
N GLU A 115 3.87 -1.32 9.68
CA GLU A 115 3.97 -2.00 8.38
C GLU A 115 4.44 -1.04 7.29
N LYS A 116 3.84 0.16 7.25
CA LYS A 116 4.06 1.16 6.21
C LYS A 116 3.74 2.56 6.71
N LEU A 117 4.53 3.52 6.28
CA LEU A 117 4.20 4.94 6.32
C LEU A 117 3.96 5.42 4.89
N CYS A 118 2.87 6.15 4.66
CA CYS A 118 2.53 6.70 3.36
C CYS A 118 2.42 8.22 3.48
N VAL A 119 3.26 8.93 2.75
CA VAL A 119 3.46 10.38 2.88
C VAL A 119 3.02 11.06 1.60
N PHE A 120 2.11 12.02 1.70
CA PHE A 120 1.61 12.79 0.58
C PHE A 120 2.05 14.25 0.67
N PHE A 121 2.74 14.70 -0.34
CA PHE A 121 3.28 16.06 -0.42
C PHE A 121 2.36 16.98 -1.22
N GLU A 122 2.46 18.28 -0.94
CA GLU A 122 1.70 19.31 -1.66
C GLU A 122 2.03 19.32 -3.16
N ASN A 123 3.30 19.12 -3.51
CA ASN A 123 3.79 19.12 -4.88
C ASN A 123 4.98 18.16 -5.06
N PRO A 124 5.34 17.81 -6.33
CA PRO A 124 6.45 16.92 -6.63
C PRO A 124 7.82 17.42 -6.13
N GLN A 125 8.03 18.72 -6.09
CA GLN A 125 9.30 19.31 -5.66
C GLN A 125 9.55 19.06 -4.17
N ARG A 126 8.51 19.15 -3.32
CA ARG A 126 8.61 18.80 -1.91
C ARG A 126 8.88 17.32 -1.70
N ALA A 127 8.24 16.45 -2.48
CA ALA A 127 8.52 15.01 -2.44
C ALA A 127 9.98 14.71 -2.81
N ALA A 128 10.44 15.28 -3.93
CA ALA A 128 11.82 15.12 -4.39
C ALA A 128 12.87 15.62 -3.39
N ALA A 129 12.59 16.73 -2.71
CA ALA A 129 13.48 17.27 -1.66
C ALA A 129 13.54 16.38 -0.40
N ALA A 130 12.47 15.63 -0.10
CA ALA A 130 12.41 14.73 1.04
C ALA A 130 13.05 13.35 0.77
N LEU A 131 13.03 12.88 -0.48
CA LEU A 131 13.50 11.54 -0.87
C LEU A 131 14.90 11.17 -0.36
N PRO A 132 15.94 12.02 -0.47
CA PRO A 132 17.28 11.65 0.02
C PRO A 132 17.29 11.30 1.51
N ARG A 133 16.41 11.91 2.29
CA ARG A 133 16.30 11.64 3.75
C ARG A 133 15.66 10.29 4.02
N PHE A 134 14.68 9.88 3.22
CA PHE A 134 14.09 8.55 3.31
C PHE A 134 15.07 7.47 2.86
N TYR A 135 15.80 7.68 1.76
CA TYR A 135 16.82 6.75 1.28
C TYR A 135 18.00 6.58 2.24
N ALA A 136 18.24 7.54 3.13
CA ALA A 136 19.28 7.45 4.15
C ALA A 136 18.91 6.51 5.31
N ILE A 137 17.63 6.14 5.46
CA ILE A 137 17.16 5.28 6.54
C ILE A 137 17.50 3.83 6.19
N PRO A 138 18.27 3.11 7.01
CA PRO A 138 18.63 1.72 6.72
C PRO A 138 17.43 0.78 6.90
N GLY A 139 17.36 -0.26 6.08
CA GLY A 139 16.38 -1.35 6.25
C GLY A 139 14.94 -0.99 5.84
N VAL A 140 14.76 0.07 5.06
CA VAL A 140 13.45 0.40 4.46
C VAL A 140 13.48 0.21 2.94
N GLU A 141 12.31 -0.10 2.41
CA GLU A 141 12.01 0.01 0.99
C GLU A 141 11.25 1.32 0.74
N ILE A 142 11.69 2.09 -0.24
CA ILE A 142 11.07 3.37 -0.61
C ILE A 142 10.43 3.24 -1.99
N VAL A 143 9.14 3.45 -2.04
CA VAL A 143 8.37 3.39 -3.29
C VAL A 143 7.65 4.71 -3.54
N GLN A 144 7.66 5.17 -4.78
CA GLN A 144 6.84 6.28 -5.24
C GLN A 144 5.71 5.77 -6.14
N GLY A 145 4.50 5.73 -5.63
CA GLY A 145 3.29 5.43 -6.42
C GLY A 145 2.87 6.62 -7.31
N SER A 146 3.30 7.84 -6.95
CA SER A 146 3.10 9.05 -7.75
C SER A 146 4.20 10.08 -7.45
N PRO A 147 4.35 11.14 -8.29
CA PRO A 147 5.34 12.20 -8.04
C PRO A 147 5.15 12.97 -6.72
N LYS A 148 4.01 12.82 -6.05
CA LYS A 148 3.67 13.52 -4.80
C LYS A 148 3.58 12.59 -3.59
N ASN A 149 3.92 11.32 -3.75
CA ASN A 149 3.76 10.32 -2.72
C ASN A 149 5.08 9.58 -2.49
N VAL A 150 5.35 9.29 -1.23
CA VAL A 150 6.44 8.41 -0.80
C VAL A 150 5.86 7.37 0.14
N GLU A 151 6.08 6.12 -0.15
CA GLU A 151 5.74 4.99 0.71
C GLU A 151 7.03 4.39 1.29
N VAL A 152 7.05 4.24 2.60
CA VAL A 152 8.17 3.67 3.37
C VAL A 152 7.68 2.38 3.99
N THR A 153 8.30 1.26 3.65
CA THR A 153 7.96 -0.07 4.19
C THR A 153 9.17 -0.73 4.83
N ALA A 154 8.96 -1.72 5.67
CA ALA A 154 10.01 -2.68 6.00
C ALA A 154 10.52 -3.30 4.70
N GLY A 155 11.82 -3.57 4.57
CA GLY A 155 12.48 -4.01 3.35
C GLY A 155 11.92 -5.31 2.73
N VAL A 156 10.61 -5.37 2.53
CA VAL A 156 9.86 -6.42 1.83
C VAL A 156 9.05 -5.82 0.72
N ASP A 157 9.10 -6.48 -0.41
CA ASP A 157 8.34 -6.12 -1.61
C ASP A 157 7.14 -7.07 -1.84
N LYS A 158 6.25 -6.69 -2.75
CA LYS A 158 5.10 -7.53 -3.13
C LYS A 158 5.51 -8.88 -3.70
N GLY A 159 6.69 -9.00 -4.29
CA GLY A 159 7.19 -10.24 -4.87
C GLY A 159 7.64 -11.24 -3.82
N GLU A 160 8.27 -10.79 -2.73
CA GLU A 160 8.57 -11.65 -1.59
C GLU A 160 7.28 -12.13 -0.92
N ALA A 161 6.28 -11.25 -0.77
CA ALA A 161 4.98 -11.61 -0.23
C ALA A 161 4.27 -12.66 -1.11
N LEU A 162 4.31 -12.50 -2.44
CA LEU A 162 3.75 -13.49 -3.37
C LEU A 162 4.40 -14.86 -3.21
N ARG A 163 5.74 -14.91 -3.15
CA ARG A 163 6.49 -16.16 -2.97
C ARG A 163 6.17 -16.82 -1.63
N ALA A 164 6.24 -16.07 -0.54
CA ALA A 164 5.95 -16.58 0.78
C ALA A 164 4.51 -17.12 0.90
N LEU A 165 3.54 -16.47 0.24
CA LEU A 165 2.17 -16.96 0.18
C LEU A 165 2.06 -18.24 -0.66
N ALA A 166 2.69 -18.29 -1.82
CA ALA A 166 2.70 -19.48 -2.67
C ALA A 166 3.31 -20.70 -1.94
N ASP A 167 4.46 -20.50 -1.29
CA ASP A 167 5.12 -21.54 -0.49
C ASP A 167 4.22 -22.04 0.64
N ARG A 168 3.58 -21.11 1.36
CA ARG A 168 2.66 -21.47 2.45
C ARG A 168 1.45 -22.27 1.99
N LEU A 169 0.94 -21.98 0.78
CA LEU A 169 -0.20 -22.66 0.18
C LEU A 169 0.20 -23.92 -0.61
N GLY A 170 1.49 -24.23 -0.73
CA GLY A 170 1.99 -25.33 -1.54
C GLY A 170 1.77 -25.13 -3.04
N VAL A 171 1.64 -23.87 -3.51
CA VAL A 171 1.45 -23.53 -4.93
C VAL A 171 2.81 -23.34 -5.58
N PRO A 172 3.14 -24.09 -6.65
CA PRO A 172 4.37 -23.86 -7.40
C PRO A 172 4.44 -22.41 -7.90
N HIS A 173 5.61 -21.76 -7.81
CA HIS A 173 5.77 -20.38 -8.25
C HIS A 173 5.39 -20.19 -9.73
N ALA A 174 5.65 -21.18 -10.58
CA ALA A 174 5.23 -21.19 -11.98
C ALA A 174 3.69 -21.13 -12.19
N CYS A 175 2.91 -21.47 -11.14
CA CYS A 175 1.45 -21.44 -11.15
C CYS A 175 0.87 -20.18 -10.50
N THR A 176 1.67 -19.14 -10.33
CA THR A 176 1.22 -17.85 -9.80
C THR A 176 0.96 -16.85 -10.90
N LEU A 177 -0.09 -16.06 -10.77
CA LEU A 177 -0.39 -14.92 -11.63
C LEU A 177 -0.23 -13.63 -10.81
N ALA A 178 0.51 -12.67 -11.35
CA ALA A 178 0.57 -11.30 -10.85
C ALA A 178 -0.03 -10.34 -11.86
N VAL A 179 -0.87 -9.43 -11.38
CA VAL A 179 -1.44 -8.34 -12.18
C VAL A 179 -1.06 -7.01 -11.54
N GLY A 180 -0.56 -6.06 -12.33
CA GLY A 180 -0.13 -4.76 -11.83
C GLY A 180 -0.13 -3.67 -12.90
N ASP A 181 0.24 -2.45 -12.51
CA ASP A 181 0.26 -1.29 -13.39
C ASP A 181 1.40 -0.31 -13.11
N SER A 182 2.03 -0.38 -11.94
CA SER A 182 2.94 0.65 -11.45
C SER A 182 4.24 0.08 -10.84
N GLU A 183 5.16 0.97 -10.44
CA GLU A 183 6.50 0.58 -10.00
C GLU A 183 6.49 -0.32 -8.76
N ASN A 184 5.53 -0.15 -7.86
CA ASN A 184 5.40 -0.98 -6.67
C ASN A 184 4.98 -2.44 -6.98
N ASP A 185 4.60 -2.75 -8.22
CA ASP A 185 4.25 -4.10 -8.68
C ASP A 185 5.42 -4.81 -9.36
N ARG A 186 6.50 -4.08 -9.69
CA ARG A 186 7.65 -4.60 -10.42
C ARG A 186 8.17 -5.93 -9.88
N ALA A 187 8.46 -5.98 -8.58
CA ALA A 187 9.01 -7.17 -7.96
C ALA A 187 8.04 -8.36 -7.99
N MET A 188 6.74 -8.11 -7.83
CA MET A 188 5.70 -9.13 -7.93
C MET A 188 5.59 -9.69 -9.35
N LEU A 189 5.58 -8.82 -10.35
CA LEU A 189 5.55 -9.21 -11.76
C LEU A 189 6.79 -10.03 -12.17
N GLN A 190 7.97 -9.65 -11.68
CA GLN A 190 9.22 -10.38 -11.97
C GLN A 190 9.30 -11.76 -11.30
N LYS A 191 8.60 -11.95 -10.18
CA LYS A 191 8.66 -13.19 -9.37
C LYS A 191 7.50 -14.14 -9.64
N ALA A 192 6.45 -13.70 -10.33
CA ALA A 192 5.31 -14.53 -10.68
C ALA A 192 5.63 -15.48 -11.85
N GLY A 193 4.91 -16.60 -11.92
CA GLY A 193 4.93 -17.50 -13.06
C GLY A 193 4.35 -16.86 -14.31
N VAL A 194 3.26 -16.11 -14.15
CA VAL A 194 2.65 -15.27 -15.21
C VAL A 194 2.57 -13.84 -14.72
N ALA A 195 3.14 -12.92 -15.48
CA ALA A 195 3.04 -11.47 -15.25
C ALA A 195 2.06 -10.87 -16.25
N ALA A 196 1.04 -10.15 -15.76
CA ALA A 196 0.10 -9.43 -16.58
C ALA A 196 0.03 -7.95 -16.16
N VAL A 197 -0.14 -7.05 -17.11
CA VAL A 197 -0.17 -5.61 -16.87
C VAL A 197 -1.37 -5.01 -17.60
N MET A 198 -2.06 -4.07 -16.94
CA MET A 198 -3.22 -3.41 -17.55
C MET A 198 -2.79 -2.34 -18.56
N ALA A 199 -3.71 -2.00 -19.50
CA ALA A 199 -3.46 -1.03 -20.58
C ALA A 199 -2.95 0.33 -20.09
N ASN A 200 -3.43 0.79 -18.93
CA ASN A 200 -2.98 2.03 -18.29
C ASN A 200 -1.64 1.90 -17.53
N GLY A 201 -1.03 0.70 -17.53
CA GLY A 201 0.23 0.46 -16.83
C GLY A 201 1.39 1.29 -17.41
N MET A 202 2.34 1.64 -16.55
CA MET A 202 3.54 2.37 -16.99
C MET A 202 4.30 1.58 -18.06
N PRO A 203 4.80 2.21 -19.15
CA PRO A 203 5.49 1.50 -20.25
C PRO A 203 6.63 0.59 -19.78
N LYS A 204 7.41 1.03 -18.78
CA LYS A 204 8.49 0.25 -18.18
C LYS A 204 8.02 -0.96 -17.36
N ILE A 205 6.74 -0.97 -16.94
CA ILE A 205 6.10 -2.10 -16.25
C ILE A 205 5.46 -3.03 -17.27
N GLN A 206 4.81 -2.50 -18.32
CA GLN A 206 4.31 -3.30 -19.44
C GLN A 206 5.42 -4.12 -20.11
N ALA A 207 6.64 -3.59 -20.16
CA ALA A 207 7.80 -4.33 -20.70
C ALA A 207 8.20 -5.59 -19.90
N LEU A 208 7.67 -5.78 -18.69
CA LEU A 208 7.88 -6.97 -17.86
C LEU A 208 6.78 -8.03 -18.06
N ALA A 209 5.70 -7.69 -18.75
CA ALA A 209 4.50 -8.51 -18.85
C ALA A 209 4.65 -9.63 -19.87
N HIS A 210 4.10 -10.80 -19.56
CA HIS A 210 3.79 -11.85 -20.52
C HIS A 210 2.50 -11.53 -21.27
N LEU A 211 1.57 -10.77 -20.65
CA LEU A 211 0.29 -10.36 -21.18
C LEU A 211 -0.01 -8.91 -20.79
N VAL A 212 -0.42 -8.07 -21.75
CA VAL A 212 -0.95 -6.73 -21.48
C VAL A 212 -2.41 -6.72 -21.93
N SER A 213 -3.33 -6.31 -21.03
CA SER A 213 -4.75 -6.17 -21.39
C SER A 213 -4.97 -5.02 -22.38
N LYS A 214 -6.07 -5.07 -23.11
CA LYS A 214 -6.54 -3.95 -23.95
C LYS A 214 -7.32 -2.94 -23.13
N ALA A 215 -7.99 -3.43 -22.08
CA ALA A 215 -8.75 -2.63 -21.15
C ALA A 215 -7.85 -2.13 -19.99
N ASP A 216 -8.18 -0.98 -19.43
CA ASP A 216 -7.52 -0.38 -18.28
C ASP A 216 -8.20 -0.76 -16.96
N CYS A 217 -7.77 -0.14 -15.86
CA CYS A 217 -8.29 -0.40 -14.52
C CYS A 217 -9.76 0.03 -14.34
N ASP A 218 -10.27 0.94 -15.15
CA ASP A 218 -11.64 1.46 -15.08
C ASP A 218 -12.60 0.70 -16.04
N HIS A 219 -12.06 -0.20 -16.88
CA HIS A 219 -12.78 -0.92 -17.92
C HIS A 219 -12.53 -2.44 -17.84
N ASP A 220 -12.51 -2.99 -16.64
CA ASP A 220 -12.42 -4.43 -16.37
C ASP A 220 -11.15 -5.14 -16.90
N GLY A 221 -10.01 -4.43 -16.97
CA GLY A 221 -8.75 -4.98 -17.47
C GLY A 221 -8.28 -6.25 -16.77
N VAL A 222 -8.56 -6.40 -15.47
CA VAL A 222 -8.25 -7.64 -14.73
C VAL A 222 -9.13 -8.80 -15.21
N ALA A 223 -10.43 -8.55 -15.43
CA ALA A 223 -11.35 -9.59 -15.93
C ALA A 223 -10.90 -10.07 -17.31
N GLU A 224 -10.55 -9.15 -18.23
CA GLU A 224 -10.00 -9.50 -19.56
C GLU A 224 -8.76 -10.40 -19.46
N ILE A 225 -7.85 -10.11 -18.52
CA ILE A 225 -6.66 -10.93 -18.28
C ILE A 225 -7.05 -12.35 -17.87
N LEU A 226 -7.96 -12.50 -16.89
CA LEU A 226 -8.42 -13.81 -16.43
C LEU A 226 -9.10 -14.61 -17.53
N GLU A 227 -10.02 -13.99 -18.29
CA GLU A 227 -10.69 -14.60 -19.44
C GLU A 227 -9.68 -15.05 -20.51
N THR A 228 -8.67 -14.22 -20.82
CA THR A 228 -7.63 -14.54 -21.80
C THR A 228 -6.80 -15.75 -21.36
N LEU A 229 -6.60 -15.94 -20.08
CA LEU A 229 -5.88 -17.08 -19.49
C LEU A 229 -6.78 -18.31 -19.27
N GLY A 230 -8.08 -18.19 -19.48
CA GLY A 230 -9.05 -19.27 -19.28
C GLY A 230 -9.29 -19.60 -17.78
N ILE A 231 -9.22 -18.60 -16.93
CA ILE A 231 -9.40 -18.68 -15.48
C ILE A 231 -10.74 -18.08 -15.08
#